data_f1cb7fb6b51ae08a9305db7a840da429
#
_entry.id   f1cb7fb6b51ae08a9305db7a840da429
#
_cell.length_a   1.000
_cell.length_b   1.000
_cell.length_c   1.000
_cell.angle_alpha   90.00
_cell.angle_beta   90.00
_cell.angle_gamma   90.00
#
_symmetry.space_group_name_H-M   'P 1'
#
loop_
_entity.id
_entity.type
_entity.pdbx_description
1 polymer ?
#
loop_
_entity_poly.entity_id
_entity_poly.type
_entity_poly.pdbx_seq_one_letter_code
_entity_poly.pdbx_strand_id
1 'polypeptide(L)'
;MDFNEIKNTADKYLMPTYGHFPIALTGGKNASLTASDGRVVIDFTSGIGVNIFGVNDDGWKKAVIGQIDKIQHTSNLYYNEPVAKAAKLLCEKSGFDKVLFCNSGAEANE
;
A
#
# COMPACT_ATOMS: atom_id res chain seq x y z
N MET A 1 -8.24 17.07 11.35
CA MET A 1 -9.67 16.62 11.39
C MET A 1 -9.83 15.67 12.56
N ASP A 2 -10.83 15.86 13.39
CA ASP A 2 -11.21 14.89 14.40
C ASP A 2 -12.00 13.70 13.81
N PHE A 3 -12.33 12.71 14.64
CA PHE A 3 -13.05 11.53 14.18
C PHE A 3 -14.41 11.85 13.56
N ASN A 4 -15.18 12.77 14.14
CA ASN A 4 -16.52 13.11 13.66
C ASN A 4 -16.47 13.84 12.31
N GLU A 5 -15.51 14.75 12.14
CA GLU A 5 -15.28 15.44 10.87
C GLU A 5 -14.91 14.45 9.76
N ILE A 6 -13.98 13.52 10.05
CA ILE A 6 -13.58 12.47 9.09
C ILE A 6 -14.77 11.58 8.74
N LYS A 7 -15.50 11.09 9.76
CA LYS A 7 -16.67 10.22 9.59
C LYS A 7 -17.75 10.90 8.77
N ASN A 8 -18.16 12.11 9.16
CA ASN A 8 -19.24 12.84 8.48
C ASN A 8 -18.88 13.15 7.02
N THR A 9 -17.61 13.46 6.76
CA THR A 9 -17.12 13.69 5.39
C THR A 9 -17.18 12.39 4.57
N ALA A 10 -16.70 11.29 5.14
CA ALA A 10 -16.74 10.00 4.47
C ALA A 10 -18.17 9.54 4.19
N ASP A 11 -19.05 9.59 5.19
CA ASP A 11 -20.47 9.19 5.05
C ASP A 11 -21.22 10.03 4.01
N LYS A 12 -20.83 11.30 3.84
CA LYS A 12 -21.46 12.19 2.86
C LYS A 12 -21.02 11.93 1.42
N TYR A 13 -19.74 11.59 1.22
CA TYR A 13 -19.16 11.59 -0.12
C TYR A 13 -18.72 10.21 -0.64
N LEU A 14 -18.60 9.21 0.23
CA LEU A 14 -18.27 7.85 -0.20
C LEU A 14 -19.54 7.02 -0.39
N MET A 15 -19.54 6.21 -1.44
CA MET A 15 -20.56 5.19 -1.62
C MET A 15 -20.47 4.16 -0.47
N PRO A 16 -21.57 3.80 0.21
CA PRO A 16 -21.55 2.92 1.38
C PRO A 16 -21.36 1.43 0.99
N THR A 17 -20.27 1.11 0.33
CA THR A 17 -19.92 -0.26 -0.10
C THR A 17 -19.31 -1.09 1.01
N TYR A 18 -18.76 -0.44 2.04
CA TYR A 18 -18.10 -1.09 3.19
C TYR A 18 -18.59 -0.51 4.51
N GLY A 19 -18.74 -1.37 5.53
CA GLY A 19 -18.88 -0.91 6.91
C GLY A 19 -17.51 -0.50 7.47
N HIS A 20 -17.49 0.58 8.27
CA HIS A 20 -16.27 1.06 8.91
C HIS A 20 -16.31 0.83 10.43
N PHE A 21 -15.17 0.47 11.03
CA PHE A 21 -15.03 0.52 12.47
C PHE A 21 -15.04 1.98 12.97
N PRO A 22 -15.53 2.25 14.19
CA PRO A 22 -15.64 3.62 14.72
C PRO A 22 -14.29 4.15 15.21
N ILE A 23 -13.31 4.18 14.33
CA ILE A 23 -11.95 4.68 14.58
C ILE A 23 -11.41 5.31 13.29
N ALA A 24 -10.76 6.46 13.40
CA ALA A 24 -10.01 7.06 12.30
C ALA A 24 -8.50 6.94 12.59
N LEU A 25 -7.80 6.22 11.75
CA LEU A 25 -6.35 6.05 11.85
C LEU A 25 -5.65 7.16 11.08
N THR A 26 -4.73 7.86 11.72
CA THR A 26 -4.08 9.06 11.17
C THR A 26 -2.56 8.93 11.04
N GLY A 27 -1.98 7.90 11.60
CA GLY A 27 -0.54 7.67 11.53
C GLY A 27 -0.13 6.36 12.16
N GLY A 28 1.17 6.18 12.32
CA GLY A 28 1.70 4.98 12.95
C GLY A 28 3.17 4.73 12.61
N LYS A 29 3.72 3.71 13.25
CA LYS A 29 5.06 3.19 12.97
C LYS A 29 5.05 1.68 13.18
N ASN A 30 5.55 0.92 12.21
CA ASN A 30 5.57 -0.55 12.25
C ASN A 30 4.16 -1.13 12.48
N ALA A 31 3.95 -1.87 13.56
CA ALA A 31 2.66 -2.45 13.94
C ALA A 31 1.82 -1.55 14.88
N SER A 32 2.27 -0.36 15.21
CA SER A 32 1.56 0.57 16.09
C SER A 32 0.90 1.66 15.25
N LEU A 33 -0.43 1.77 15.33
CA LEU A 33 -1.21 2.79 14.63
C LEU A 33 -1.74 3.83 15.62
N THR A 34 -1.80 5.07 15.18
CA THR A 34 -2.33 6.19 15.97
C THR A 34 -3.68 6.61 15.41
N ALA A 35 -4.68 6.65 16.27
CA ALA A 35 -6.00 7.17 15.95
C ALA A 35 -6.07 8.70 16.08
N SER A 36 -7.11 9.31 15.49
CA SER A 36 -7.33 10.76 15.52
C SER A 36 -7.58 11.33 16.92
N ASP A 37 -7.95 10.48 17.89
CA ASP A 37 -8.12 10.81 19.30
C ASP A 37 -6.86 10.56 20.15
N GLY A 38 -5.75 10.21 19.53
CA GLY A 38 -4.46 9.95 20.18
C GLY A 38 -4.28 8.53 20.71
N ARG A 39 -5.29 7.67 20.65
CA ARG A 39 -5.13 6.26 21.05
C ARG A 39 -4.12 5.56 20.14
N VAL A 40 -3.34 4.67 20.73
CA VAL A 40 -2.45 3.77 19.98
C VAL A 40 -3.07 2.37 19.95
N VAL A 41 -3.15 1.78 18.79
CA VAL A 41 -3.67 0.43 18.58
C VAL A 41 -2.63 -0.43 17.86
N ILE A 42 -2.65 -1.73 18.10
CA ILE A 42 -1.76 -2.67 17.42
C ILE A 42 -2.46 -3.19 16.18
N ASP A 43 -1.78 -3.10 15.05
CA ASP A 43 -2.25 -3.59 13.75
C ASP A 43 -1.88 -5.07 13.57
N PHE A 44 -2.88 -5.95 13.70
CA PHE A 44 -2.76 -7.37 13.37
C PHE A 44 -3.25 -7.69 11.95
N THR A 45 -3.76 -6.70 11.23
CA THR A 45 -4.34 -6.91 9.89
C THR A 45 -3.39 -6.50 8.76
N SER A 46 -2.40 -5.64 9.06
CA SER A 46 -1.46 -5.08 8.08
C SER A 46 -2.16 -4.47 6.85
N GLY A 47 -3.33 -3.83 7.04
CA GLY A 47 -4.14 -3.32 5.94
C GLY A 47 -4.63 -4.43 5.00
N ILE A 48 -5.01 -5.57 5.55
CA ILE A 48 -5.36 -6.83 4.84
C ILE A 48 -4.15 -7.35 4.03
N GLY A 49 -3.00 -7.44 4.71
CA GLY A 49 -1.76 -7.99 4.15
C GLY A 49 -0.98 -7.06 3.21
N VAL A 50 -1.35 -5.78 3.12
CA VAL A 50 -0.68 -4.81 2.24
C VAL A 50 0.58 -4.23 2.88
N ASN A 51 0.53 -3.91 4.18
CA ASN A 51 1.64 -3.29 4.92
C ASN A 51 2.62 -4.35 5.48
N ILE A 52 3.19 -5.18 4.63
CA ILE A 52 4.06 -6.31 5.05
C ILE A 52 5.32 -5.89 5.80
N PHE A 53 5.82 -4.66 5.58
CA PHE A 53 6.95 -4.08 6.31
C PHE A 53 6.52 -3.27 7.55
N GLY A 54 5.21 -3.20 7.80
CA GLY A 54 4.64 -2.30 8.79
C GLY A 54 4.39 -0.88 8.24
N VAL A 55 3.63 -0.11 9.00
CA VAL A 55 3.31 1.27 8.63
C VAL A 55 4.56 2.14 8.77
N ASN A 56 4.78 2.98 7.78
CA ASN A 56 5.82 4.01 7.83
C ASN A 56 7.25 3.43 8.00
N ASP A 57 7.53 2.27 7.40
CA ASP A 57 8.85 1.66 7.38
C ASP A 57 9.87 2.55 6.67
N ASP A 58 11.05 2.75 7.29
CA ASP A 58 12.05 3.69 6.79
C ASP A 58 12.77 3.17 5.53
N GLY A 59 12.99 1.86 5.45
CA GLY A 59 13.62 1.22 4.29
C GLY A 59 12.72 1.32 3.06
N TRP A 60 11.45 0.97 3.22
CA TRP A 60 10.44 1.09 2.18
C TRP A 60 10.29 2.54 1.70
N LYS A 61 10.12 3.50 2.63
CA LYS A 61 10.03 4.93 2.29
C LYS A 61 11.23 5.42 1.51
N LYS A 62 12.44 5.08 1.97
CA LYS A 62 13.69 5.48 1.28
C LYS A 62 13.74 4.95 -0.15
N ALA A 63 13.32 3.70 -0.35
CA ALA A 63 13.29 3.10 -1.69
C ALA A 63 12.29 3.80 -2.61
N VAL A 64 11.06 4.06 -2.12
CA VAL A 64 10.00 4.73 -2.88
C VAL A 64 10.40 6.18 -3.21
N ILE A 65 10.84 6.96 -2.23
CA ILE A 65 11.28 8.35 -2.43
C ILE A 65 12.44 8.39 -3.41
N GLY A 66 13.46 7.55 -3.22
CA GLY A 66 14.60 7.52 -4.13
C GLY A 66 14.27 7.10 -5.56
N GLN A 67 13.17 6.38 -5.78
CA GLN A 67 12.68 6.08 -7.13
C GLN A 67 11.83 7.23 -7.71
N ILE A 68 10.99 7.88 -6.88
CA ILE A 68 10.20 9.05 -7.29
C ILE A 68 11.12 10.20 -7.71
N ASP A 69 12.21 10.43 -7.00
CA ASP A 69 13.22 11.45 -7.32
C ASP A 69 13.90 11.21 -8.68
N LYS A 70 13.86 9.99 -9.20
CA LYS A 70 14.38 9.65 -10.54
C LYS A 70 13.30 9.73 -11.60
N ILE A 71 12.31 8.85 -11.49
CA ILE A 71 11.16 8.77 -12.38
C ILE A 71 10.09 7.87 -11.76
N GLN A 72 8.85 8.35 -11.71
CA GLN A 72 7.73 7.64 -11.11
C GLN A 72 6.96 6.75 -12.08
N HIS A 73 6.99 7.07 -13.39
CA HIS A 73 6.25 6.33 -14.41
C HIS A 73 6.88 6.45 -15.79
N THR A 74 6.91 5.37 -16.56
CA THR A 74 7.47 5.35 -17.92
C THR A 74 6.51 4.72 -18.95
N SER A 75 5.35 4.21 -18.55
CA SER A 75 4.53 3.32 -19.39
C SER A 75 5.27 2.00 -19.77
N ASN A 76 4.53 1.01 -20.25
CA ASN A 76 5.09 -0.24 -20.76
C ASN A 76 5.74 -0.11 -22.14
N LEU A 77 5.71 1.10 -22.73
CA LEU A 77 6.41 1.37 -24.00
C LEU A 77 7.92 1.49 -23.84
N TYR A 78 8.40 1.69 -22.63
CA TYR A 78 9.82 1.90 -22.35
C TYR A 78 10.35 0.92 -21.31
N TYR A 79 11.58 0.50 -21.49
CA TYR A 79 12.27 -0.29 -20.47
C TYR A 79 12.59 0.57 -19.25
N ASN A 80 12.44 -0.03 -18.07
CA ASN A 80 12.89 0.60 -16.83
C ASN A 80 13.54 -0.42 -15.88
N GLU A 81 14.47 0.07 -15.10
CA GLU A 81 15.30 -0.77 -14.24
C GLU A 81 14.51 -1.45 -13.11
N PRO A 82 13.59 -0.78 -12.37
CA PRO A 82 12.84 -1.41 -11.29
C PRO A 82 12.00 -2.59 -11.75
N VAL A 83 11.30 -2.48 -12.87
CA VAL A 83 10.48 -3.57 -13.42
C VAL A 83 11.34 -4.75 -13.85
N ALA A 84 12.46 -4.48 -14.53
CA ALA A 84 13.38 -5.54 -14.97
C ALA A 84 13.97 -6.29 -13.77
N LYS A 85 14.39 -5.60 -12.71
CA LYS A 85 14.91 -6.21 -11.47
C LYS A 85 13.84 -7.01 -10.74
N ALA A 86 12.62 -6.49 -10.62
CA ALA A 86 11.50 -7.17 -9.98
C ALA A 86 11.13 -8.46 -10.74
N ALA A 87 11.03 -8.39 -12.07
CA ALA A 87 10.76 -9.54 -12.91
C ALA A 87 11.82 -10.63 -12.74
N LYS A 88 13.11 -10.26 -12.82
CA LYS A 88 14.21 -11.20 -12.58
C LYS A 88 14.11 -11.88 -11.23
N LEU A 89 13.95 -11.10 -10.16
CA LEU A 89 13.88 -11.63 -8.79
C LEU A 89 12.70 -12.61 -8.63
N LEU A 90 11.54 -12.27 -9.17
CA LEU A 90 10.36 -13.13 -9.10
C LEU A 90 10.57 -14.46 -9.85
N CYS A 91 11.12 -14.43 -11.07
CA CYS A 91 11.42 -15.64 -11.84
C CYS A 91 12.45 -16.53 -11.12
N GLU A 92 13.54 -15.94 -10.64
CA GLU A 92 14.58 -16.68 -9.91
C GLU A 92 14.07 -17.33 -8.60
N LYS A 93 13.12 -16.70 -7.91
CA LYS A 93 12.55 -17.22 -6.66
C LYS A 93 11.39 -18.19 -6.86
N SER A 94 10.60 -18.03 -7.89
CA SER A 94 9.44 -18.87 -8.17
C SER A 94 9.75 -20.09 -9.04
N GLY A 95 10.83 -20.05 -9.82
CA GLY A 95 11.16 -21.07 -10.81
C GLY A 95 10.38 -20.96 -12.13
N PHE A 96 9.59 -19.89 -12.31
CA PHE A 96 8.93 -19.60 -13.60
C PHE A 96 9.86 -18.80 -14.52
N ASP A 97 9.67 -18.95 -15.83
CA ASP A 97 10.53 -18.32 -16.84
C ASP A 97 10.21 -16.84 -17.05
N LYS A 98 8.94 -16.43 -16.86
CA LYS A 98 8.45 -15.10 -17.14
C LYS A 98 7.37 -14.67 -16.14
N VAL A 99 7.20 -13.36 -15.98
CA VAL A 99 6.17 -12.74 -15.15
C VAL A 99 5.41 -11.67 -15.92
N LEU A 100 4.11 -11.60 -15.69
CA LEU A 100 3.22 -10.53 -16.14
C LEU A 100 2.79 -9.72 -14.91
N PHE A 101 3.01 -8.41 -14.95
CA PHE A 101 2.47 -7.48 -13.94
C PHE A 101 1.13 -6.94 -14.42
N CYS A 102 0.11 -7.04 -13.59
CA CYS A 102 -1.24 -6.55 -13.84
C CYS A 102 -1.78 -5.78 -12.63
N ASN A 103 -2.96 -5.14 -12.75
CA ASN A 103 -3.44 -4.22 -11.73
C ASN A 103 -4.20 -4.89 -10.58
N SER A 104 -4.65 -6.12 -10.76
CA SER A 104 -5.47 -6.80 -9.75
C SER A 104 -5.26 -8.31 -9.73
N GLY A 105 -5.60 -8.91 -8.60
CA GLY A 105 -5.61 -10.37 -8.48
C GLY A 105 -6.64 -11.05 -9.41
N ALA A 106 -7.73 -10.36 -9.76
CA ALA A 106 -8.70 -10.85 -10.73
C ALA A 106 -8.05 -11.00 -12.11
N GLU A 107 -7.39 -9.96 -12.61
CA GLU A 107 -6.63 -10.00 -13.88
C GLU A 107 -5.52 -11.06 -13.86
N ALA A 108 -4.89 -11.26 -12.71
CA ALA A 108 -3.84 -12.27 -12.58
C ALA A 108 -4.37 -13.71 -12.62
N ASN A 109 -5.65 -13.92 -12.33
CA ASN A 109 -6.29 -15.25 -12.34
C ASN A 109 -6.97 -15.58 -13.69
N GLU A 110 -7.18 -14.61 -14.56
CA GLU A 110 -7.72 -14.80 -15.92
C GLU A 110 -6.65 -15.29 -16.91
#